data_b63c574ae4b9232d5a75364d03050764
#
_entry.id   b63c574ae4b9232d5a75364d03050764
#
_cell.length_a   1.000
_cell.length_b   1.000
_cell.length_c   1.000
_cell.angle_alpha   90.00
_cell.angle_beta   90.00
_cell.angle_gamma   90.00
#
_symmetry.space_group_name_H-M   'P 1'
#
loop_
_entity.id
_entity.type
_entity.pdbx_description
1 polymer ?
#
loop_
_entity_poly.entity_id
_entity_poly.type
_entity_poly.pdbx_seq_one_letter_code
_entity_poly.pdbx_strand_id
1 'polypeptide(L)'
;GLAWTGGRSFYRDVEVLHFTMPHDENQKLPPMVNIEQYYIEQFLLDAAEKRADLIDIRWRTRAGEIRVEADGVTLGLSTPKGDYRLRADWLVACDGGRSRVREALGLQLDGTSYEGRYVIVDIELQSDRPTERLAWFDPPSNPGSTILMHKQPDDIWRIDYQLRDDEDADER
;
A
#
# COMPACT_ATOMS: atom_id res chain seq x y z
N GLY A 1 1.31 -10.55 -11.17
CA GLY A 1 2.41 -10.08 -10.36
C GLY A 1 3.72 -10.80 -10.66
N LEU A 2 4.83 -10.29 -10.19
CA LEU A 2 6.18 -10.81 -10.39
C LEU A 2 6.64 -11.56 -9.14
N ALA A 3 6.84 -12.88 -9.25
CA ALA A 3 7.27 -13.73 -8.15
C ALA A 3 8.78 -13.54 -7.86
N TRP A 4 9.15 -13.60 -6.58
CA TRP A 4 10.53 -13.59 -6.15
C TRP A 4 10.72 -14.42 -4.87
N THR A 5 11.94 -14.91 -4.65
CA THR A 5 12.22 -15.86 -3.56
C THR A 5 13.43 -15.48 -2.71
N GLY A 6 14.18 -14.45 -3.09
CA GLY A 6 15.39 -14.10 -2.39
C GLY A 6 15.70 -12.62 -2.37
N GLY A 7 16.69 -12.24 -1.59
CA GLY A 7 17.15 -10.87 -1.52
C GLY A 7 18.55 -10.75 -0.96
N ARG A 8 19.10 -9.56 -1.13
CA ARG A 8 20.45 -9.20 -0.67
C ARG A 8 20.39 -7.93 0.16
N SER A 9 21.20 -7.92 1.20
CA SER A 9 21.38 -6.72 2.01
C SER A 9 22.85 -6.30 1.98
N PHE A 10 23.07 -5.01 1.89
CA PHE A 10 24.37 -4.40 1.81
C PHE A 10 24.53 -3.40 2.97
N TYR A 11 25.69 -3.39 3.56
CA TYR A 11 26.13 -2.29 4.42
C TYR A 11 27.17 -1.48 3.65
N ARG A 12 26.82 -0.24 3.34
CA ARG A 12 27.55 0.54 2.33
C ARG A 12 27.62 -0.20 1.00
N ASP A 13 28.81 -0.58 0.55
CA ASP A 13 29.03 -1.30 -0.71
C ASP A 13 29.29 -2.79 -0.50
N VAL A 14 29.27 -3.28 0.74
CA VAL A 14 29.59 -4.67 1.09
C VAL A 14 28.32 -5.47 1.27
N GLU A 15 28.15 -6.56 0.53
CA GLU A 15 27.07 -7.52 0.77
C GLU A 15 27.27 -8.19 2.14
N VAL A 16 26.29 -8.07 3.02
CA VAL A 16 26.30 -8.61 4.37
C VAL A 16 25.31 -9.73 4.58
N LEU A 17 24.34 -9.86 3.71
CA LEU A 17 23.34 -10.92 3.77
C LEU A 17 22.84 -11.26 2.36
N HIS A 18 22.79 -12.55 2.08
CA HIS A 18 22.04 -13.12 0.97
C HIS A 18 21.11 -14.19 1.52
N PHE A 19 19.84 -14.10 1.21
CA PHE A 19 18.84 -15.07 1.70
C PHE A 19 17.96 -15.57 0.56
N THR A 20 17.49 -16.81 0.74
CA THR A 20 16.43 -17.39 -0.09
C THR A 20 15.33 -17.86 0.84
N MET A 21 14.10 -17.50 0.54
CA MET A 21 12.95 -17.93 1.32
C MET A 21 12.66 -19.39 1.05
N PRO A 22 12.31 -20.16 2.08
CA PRO A 22 11.91 -21.55 1.91
C PRO A 22 10.61 -21.61 1.07
N HIS A 23 10.56 -22.57 0.18
CA HIS A 23 9.40 -22.88 -0.63
C HIS A 23 9.10 -24.37 -0.53
N ASP A 24 7.87 -24.72 -0.19
CA ASP A 24 7.39 -26.10 -0.15
C ASP A 24 6.67 -26.41 -1.47
N GLU A 25 6.93 -27.56 -2.03
CA GLU A 25 6.31 -28.04 -3.29
C GLU A 25 4.77 -28.10 -3.22
N ASN A 26 4.21 -28.23 -2.01
CA ASN A 26 2.77 -28.20 -1.79
C ASN A 26 2.18 -26.78 -1.71
N GLN A 27 3.00 -25.75 -1.69
CA GLN A 27 2.52 -24.36 -1.70
C GLN A 27 2.04 -23.98 -3.10
N LYS A 28 0.77 -23.59 -3.18
CA LYS A 28 0.14 -23.18 -4.44
C LYS A 28 0.72 -21.88 -5.01
N LEU A 29 1.20 -21.01 -4.15
CA LEU A 29 1.69 -19.66 -4.52
C LEU A 29 3.17 -19.53 -4.16
N PRO A 30 3.93 -18.72 -4.91
CA PRO A 30 5.30 -18.42 -4.55
C PRO A 30 5.36 -17.68 -3.19
N PRO A 31 6.51 -17.70 -2.48
CA PRO A 31 6.66 -17.04 -1.17
C PRO A 31 6.29 -15.57 -1.20
N MET A 32 6.68 -14.86 -2.25
CA MET A 32 6.39 -13.44 -2.43
C MET A 32 6.05 -13.12 -3.88
N VAL A 33 5.19 -12.13 -4.05
CA VAL A 33 4.81 -11.58 -5.35
C VAL A 33 4.76 -10.06 -5.25
N ASN A 34 5.51 -9.39 -6.10
CA ASN A 34 5.39 -7.95 -6.30
C ASN A 34 4.33 -7.66 -7.34
N ILE A 35 3.51 -6.67 -7.07
CA ILE A 35 2.49 -6.17 -7.98
C ILE A 35 2.14 -4.75 -7.59
N GLU A 36 1.98 -3.87 -8.54
CA GLU A 36 1.52 -2.51 -8.29
C GLU A 36 0.08 -2.51 -7.79
N GLN A 37 -0.20 -1.61 -6.86
CA GLN A 37 -1.49 -1.53 -6.18
C GLN A 37 -2.65 -1.31 -7.15
N TYR A 38 -2.46 -0.51 -8.20
CA TYR A 38 -3.52 -0.23 -9.19
C TYR A 38 -3.99 -1.49 -9.94
N TYR A 39 -3.12 -2.49 -10.14
CA TYR A 39 -3.55 -3.78 -10.71
C TYR A 39 -4.46 -4.54 -9.75
N ILE A 40 -4.15 -4.52 -8.45
CA ILE A 40 -5.01 -5.15 -7.44
C ILE A 40 -6.38 -4.46 -7.41
N GLU A 41 -6.39 -3.13 -7.45
CA GLU A 41 -7.62 -2.35 -7.51
C GLU A 41 -8.44 -2.70 -8.76
N GLN A 42 -7.80 -2.78 -9.93
CA GLN A 42 -8.48 -3.14 -11.17
C GLN A 42 -9.07 -4.56 -11.10
N PHE A 43 -8.32 -5.53 -10.60
CA PHE A 43 -8.83 -6.91 -10.45
C PHE A 43 -10.03 -6.99 -9.50
N LEU A 44 -10.04 -6.19 -8.44
CA LEU A 44 -11.17 -6.11 -7.53
C LEU A 44 -12.39 -5.45 -8.19
N LEU A 45 -12.18 -4.40 -8.97
CA LEU A 45 -13.23 -3.75 -9.75
C LEU A 45 -13.84 -4.70 -10.79
N ASP A 46 -13.01 -5.39 -11.56
CA ASP A 46 -13.45 -6.37 -12.57
C ASP A 46 -14.25 -7.53 -11.91
N ALA A 47 -13.87 -7.92 -10.70
CA ALA A 47 -14.61 -8.94 -9.95
C ALA A 47 -15.94 -8.40 -9.43
N ALA A 48 -15.98 -7.15 -8.97
CA ALA A 48 -17.20 -6.51 -8.48
C ALA A 48 -18.21 -6.27 -9.61
N GLU A 49 -17.75 -5.86 -10.80
CA GLU A 49 -18.62 -5.68 -11.99
C GLU A 49 -19.35 -6.98 -12.38
N LYS A 50 -18.70 -8.14 -12.25
CA LYS A 50 -19.34 -9.44 -12.48
C LYS A 50 -20.45 -9.76 -11.48
N ARG A 51 -20.54 -8.99 -10.40
CA ARG A 51 -21.54 -9.10 -9.35
C ARG A 51 -22.31 -7.79 -9.16
N ALA A 52 -22.54 -7.07 -10.22
CA ALA A 52 -23.33 -5.82 -10.21
C ALA A 52 -24.77 -6.00 -9.72
N ASP A 53 -25.25 -7.23 -9.69
CA ASP A 53 -26.51 -7.63 -9.04
C ASP A 53 -26.48 -7.50 -7.50
N LEU A 54 -25.29 -7.54 -6.88
CA LEU A 54 -25.10 -7.47 -5.43
C LEU A 54 -24.23 -6.29 -4.98
N ILE A 55 -23.44 -5.70 -5.86
CA ILE A 55 -22.43 -4.70 -5.53
C ILE A 55 -22.74 -3.39 -6.29
N ASP A 56 -22.93 -2.31 -5.54
CA ASP A 56 -23.12 -0.95 -6.05
C ASP A 56 -21.91 -0.09 -5.70
N ILE A 57 -21.06 0.24 -6.68
CA ILE A 57 -19.87 1.09 -6.51
C ILE A 57 -20.22 2.54 -6.84
N ARG A 58 -20.14 3.40 -5.85
CA ARG A 58 -20.49 4.82 -5.97
C ARG A 58 -19.26 5.70 -5.99
N TRP A 59 -18.75 5.96 -7.17
CA TRP A 59 -17.64 6.88 -7.39
C TRP A 59 -17.98 8.33 -7.04
N ARG A 60 -16.98 9.11 -6.67
CA ARG A 60 -17.10 10.54 -6.34
C ARG A 60 -18.13 10.79 -5.24
N THR A 61 -18.30 9.83 -4.33
CA THR A 61 -19.22 9.88 -3.22
C THR A 61 -18.43 9.90 -1.92
N ARG A 62 -18.59 10.93 -1.13
CA ARG A 62 -17.92 11.10 0.17
C ARG A 62 -18.89 10.79 1.30
N ALA A 63 -18.52 9.86 2.18
CA ALA A 63 -19.18 9.66 3.45
C ALA A 63 -18.79 10.80 4.43
N GLY A 64 -19.78 11.40 5.06
CA GLY A 64 -19.63 12.49 6.03
C GLY A 64 -20.21 12.11 7.38
N GLU A 65 -21.44 12.53 7.66
CA GLU A 65 -22.13 12.24 8.91
C GLU A 65 -22.38 10.73 9.06
N ILE A 66 -22.08 10.19 10.24
CA ILE A 66 -22.29 8.78 10.57
C ILE A 66 -23.13 8.73 11.84
N ARG A 67 -24.27 8.05 11.78
CA ARG A 67 -25.16 7.82 12.92
C ARG A 67 -25.35 6.32 13.12
N VAL A 68 -24.93 5.84 14.27
CA VAL A 68 -25.18 4.45 14.68
C VAL A 68 -26.53 4.41 15.36
N GLU A 69 -27.38 3.51 14.91
CA GLU A 69 -28.73 3.29 15.39
C GLU A 69 -28.85 1.88 15.99
N ALA A 70 -29.93 1.58 16.69
CA ALA A 70 -30.08 0.29 17.34
C ALA A 70 -30.16 -0.88 16.34
N ASP A 71 -30.61 -0.61 15.13
CA ASP A 71 -30.87 -1.58 14.07
C ASP A 71 -30.16 -1.27 12.74
N GLY A 72 -29.06 -0.51 12.80
CA GLY A 72 -28.30 -0.17 11.60
C GLY A 72 -27.45 1.08 11.73
N VAL A 73 -27.05 1.61 10.59
CA VAL A 73 -26.24 2.82 10.48
C VAL A 73 -26.76 3.71 9.36
N THR A 74 -26.85 5.00 9.62
CA THR A 74 -27.19 6.02 8.63
C THR A 74 -25.97 6.86 8.28
N LEU A 75 -25.69 7.00 6.98
CA LEU A 75 -24.60 7.78 6.41
C LEU A 75 -25.14 9.00 5.69
N GLY A 76 -24.59 10.17 5.95
CA GLY A 76 -24.70 11.33 5.07
C GLY A 76 -23.66 11.19 3.95
N LEU A 77 -24.11 11.24 2.71
CA LEU A 77 -23.29 11.08 1.51
C LEU A 77 -23.35 12.36 0.67
N SER A 78 -22.15 12.84 0.27
CA SER A 78 -22.02 14.03 -0.57
C SER A 78 -21.49 13.67 -1.94
N THR A 79 -22.12 14.19 -2.99
CA THR A 79 -21.73 13.98 -4.38
C THR A 79 -21.74 15.29 -5.16
N PRO A 80 -21.14 15.36 -6.36
CA PRO A 80 -21.24 16.52 -7.23
C PRO A 80 -22.68 16.88 -7.66
N LYS A 81 -23.64 15.95 -7.50
CA LYS A 81 -25.05 16.14 -7.85
C LYS A 81 -25.93 16.50 -6.66
N GLY A 82 -25.36 16.55 -5.46
CA GLY A 82 -26.08 16.86 -4.21
C GLY A 82 -25.85 15.79 -3.15
N ASP A 83 -26.38 16.07 -1.98
CA ASP A 83 -26.24 15.24 -0.79
C ASP A 83 -27.47 14.37 -0.61
N TYR A 84 -27.24 13.17 -0.05
CA TYR A 84 -28.32 12.24 0.30
C TYR A 84 -27.95 11.40 1.51
N ARG A 85 -28.92 10.67 2.04
CA ARG A 85 -28.68 9.71 3.13
C ARG A 85 -28.83 8.28 2.64
N LEU A 86 -27.97 7.42 3.17
CA LEU A 86 -28.01 5.98 2.97
C LEU A 86 -28.13 5.30 4.33
N ARG A 87 -29.07 4.38 4.45
CA ARG A 87 -29.17 3.50 5.60
C ARG A 87 -28.71 2.10 5.22
N ALA A 88 -27.94 1.46 6.10
CA ALA A 88 -27.46 0.10 5.96
C ALA A 88 -27.55 -0.63 7.31
N ASP A 89 -27.63 -1.96 7.28
CA ASP A 89 -27.59 -2.78 8.49
C ASP A 89 -26.19 -2.81 9.09
N TRP A 90 -25.16 -2.72 8.24
CA TRP A 90 -23.75 -2.77 8.61
C TRP A 90 -22.93 -1.75 7.87
N LEU A 91 -21.91 -1.20 8.55
CA LEU A 91 -20.87 -0.36 7.96
C LEU A 91 -19.51 -0.97 8.24
N VAL A 92 -18.76 -1.25 7.18
CA VAL A 92 -17.34 -1.65 7.27
C VAL A 92 -16.48 -0.46 6.88
N ALA A 93 -15.68 0.03 7.82
CA ALA A 93 -14.79 1.16 7.61
C ALA A 93 -13.47 0.71 6.97
N CYS A 94 -13.24 1.08 5.72
CA CYS A 94 -12.00 0.85 4.99
C CYS A 94 -11.35 2.18 4.56
N ASP A 95 -11.48 3.23 5.39
CA ASP A 95 -11.11 4.62 5.10
C ASP A 95 -9.71 5.02 5.64
N GLY A 96 -8.89 4.00 5.98
CA GLY A 96 -7.45 4.12 6.21
C GLY A 96 -7.02 4.75 7.54
N GLY A 97 -5.77 5.17 7.61
CA GLY A 97 -5.14 5.66 8.84
C GLY A 97 -5.79 6.94 9.40
N ARG A 98 -6.36 7.78 8.54
CA ARG A 98 -7.11 9.00 8.91
C ARG A 98 -8.62 8.76 8.87
N SER A 99 -9.07 7.60 9.36
CA SER A 99 -10.45 7.15 9.31
C SER A 99 -11.42 8.15 9.98
N ARG A 100 -12.37 8.66 9.21
CA ARG A 100 -13.47 9.49 9.71
C ARG A 100 -14.51 8.68 10.47
N VAL A 101 -14.66 7.41 10.10
CA VAL A 101 -15.57 6.50 10.81
C VAL A 101 -15.08 6.30 12.23
N ARG A 102 -13.77 6.07 12.42
CA ARG A 102 -13.14 5.94 13.74
C ARG A 102 -13.35 7.20 14.58
N GLU A 103 -13.13 8.38 14.02
CA GLU A 103 -13.34 9.65 14.69
C GLU A 103 -14.82 9.86 15.09
N ALA A 104 -15.75 9.55 14.19
CA ALA A 104 -17.19 9.67 14.46
C ALA A 104 -17.67 8.75 15.58
N LEU A 105 -16.99 7.63 15.81
CA LEU A 105 -17.26 6.71 16.91
C LEU A 105 -16.53 7.09 18.22
N GLY A 106 -15.78 8.19 18.24
CA GLY A 106 -14.98 8.61 19.38
C GLY A 106 -13.79 7.69 19.69
N LEU A 107 -13.39 6.87 18.71
CA LEU A 107 -12.28 5.96 18.83
C LEU A 107 -10.96 6.61 18.39
N GLN A 108 -9.86 6.17 18.96
CA GLN A 108 -8.52 6.66 18.63
C GLN A 108 -7.60 5.50 18.26
N LEU A 109 -6.54 5.81 17.51
CA LEU A 109 -5.42 4.88 17.36
C LEU A 109 -4.55 4.99 18.62
N ASP A 110 -4.19 3.84 19.19
CA ASP A 110 -3.22 3.72 20.24
C ASP A 110 -1.93 3.12 19.68
N GLY A 111 -0.78 3.60 20.14
CA GLY A 111 0.52 3.10 19.69
C GLY A 111 1.57 4.22 19.56
N THR A 112 2.71 3.84 18.97
CA THR A 112 3.84 4.73 18.76
C THR A 112 3.91 5.16 17.30
N SER A 113 4.03 6.46 17.06
CA SER A 113 4.32 7.00 15.73
C SER A 113 5.83 7.01 15.49
N TYR A 114 6.26 6.48 14.35
CA TYR A 114 7.65 6.56 13.90
C TYR A 114 7.76 7.66 12.83
N GLU A 115 8.76 8.51 12.98
CA GLU A 115 8.95 9.70 12.12
C GLU A 115 9.73 9.41 10.83
N GLY A 116 10.03 8.13 10.56
CA GLY A 116 10.72 7.75 9.33
C GLY A 116 9.94 8.19 8.08
N ARG A 117 10.55 9.06 7.27
CA ARG A 117 9.98 9.54 6.00
C ARG A 117 10.66 8.84 4.83
N TYR A 118 9.87 8.52 3.80
CA TYR A 118 10.35 7.83 2.61
C TYR A 118 9.80 8.52 1.36
N VAL A 119 10.63 8.64 0.35
CA VAL A 119 10.20 8.89 -1.03
C VAL A 119 10.17 7.55 -1.73
N ILE A 120 9.05 7.24 -2.37
CA ILE A 120 8.87 6.03 -3.17
C ILE A 120 8.82 6.44 -4.63
N VAL A 121 9.76 5.91 -5.41
CA VAL A 121 9.89 6.22 -6.83
C VAL A 121 9.77 4.93 -7.63
N ASP A 122 8.91 4.94 -8.63
CA ASP A 122 8.83 3.88 -9.62
C ASP A 122 9.51 4.36 -10.90
N ILE A 123 10.51 3.61 -11.37
CA ILE A 123 11.24 3.91 -12.60
C ILE A 123 11.12 2.74 -13.58
N GLU A 124 11.00 3.05 -14.86
CA GLU A 124 11.13 2.06 -15.91
C GLU A 124 12.61 1.81 -16.16
N LEU A 125 13.06 0.58 -15.92
CA LEU A 125 14.45 0.19 -16.07
C LEU A 125 14.57 -1.21 -16.67
N GLN A 126 15.03 -1.30 -17.90
CA GLN A 126 15.43 -2.56 -18.51
C GLN A 126 16.74 -3.02 -17.90
N SER A 127 16.71 -4.15 -17.20
CA SER A 127 17.85 -4.66 -16.47
C SER A 127 17.83 -6.19 -16.41
N ASP A 128 18.98 -6.79 -16.62
CA ASP A 128 19.22 -8.24 -16.47
C ASP A 128 19.40 -8.66 -14.99
N ARG A 129 19.23 -7.74 -14.05
CA ARG A 129 19.30 -8.05 -12.63
C ARG A 129 18.23 -9.08 -12.24
N PRO A 130 18.57 -10.04 -11.39
CA PRO A 130 17.59 -11.01 -10.91
C PRO A 130 16.47 -10.30 -10.15
N THR A 131 15.30 -10.94 -10.13
CA THR A 131 14.14 -10.47 -9.36
C THR A 131 14.37 -10.80 -7.88
N GLU A 132 15.12 -9.94 -7.21
CA GLU A 132 15.47 -10.03 -5.79
C GLU A 132 15.08 -8.73 -5.09
N ARG A 133 14.82 -8.80 -3.78
CA ARG A 133 14.74 -7.62 -2.95
C ARG A 133 16.13 -7.17 -2.56
N LEU A 134 16.48 -5.93 -2.84
CA LEU A 134 17.76 -5.33 -2.53
C LEU A 134 17.58 -4.28 -1.43
N ALA A 135 18.42 -4.32 -0.40
CA ALA A 135 18.40 -3.38 0.71
C ALA A 135 19.81 -2.86 0.99
N TRP A 136 19.98 -1.56 1.03
CA TRP A 136 21.23 -0.91 1.43
C TRP A 136 21.04 -0.16 2.74
N PHE A 137 21.96 -0.36 3.66
CA PHE A 137 22.10 0.35 4.91
C PHE A 137 23.33 1.24 4.85
N ASP A 138 23.18 2.51 5.18
CA ASP A 138 24.25 3.52 5.12
C ASP A 138 24.99 3.54 3.77
N PRO A 139 24.27 3.52 2.60
CA PRO A 139 24.96 3.55 1.32
C PRO A 139 25.63 4.92 1.09
N PRO A 140 26.74 4.98 0.32
CA PRO A 140 27.40 6.25 0.02
C PRO A 140 26.50 7.30 -0.66
N SER A 141 25.48 6.83 -1.40
CA SER A 141 24.47 7.67 -2.05
C SER A 141 23.42 8.23 -1.09
N ASN A 142 23.26 7.63 0.11
CA ASN A 142 22.34 8.09 1.15
C ASN A 142 22.89 7.75 2.55
N PRO A 143 23.94 8.45 2.99
CA PRO A 143 24.61 8.15 4.25
C PRO A 143 23.67 8.31 5.46
N GLY A 144 23.74 7.34 6.40
CA GLY A 144 22.95 7.33 7.63
C GLY A 144 21.51 6.87 7.45
N SER A 145 21.11 6.50 6.23
CA SER A 145 19.73 6.12 5.91
C SER A 145 19.69 4.79 5.17
N THR A 146 18.52 4.42 4.65
CA THR A 146 18.31 3.17 3.92
C THR A 146 17.78 3.42 2.51
N ILE A 147 18.13 2.50 1.59
CA ILE A 147 17.51 2.40 0.27
C ILE A 147 17.02 0.97 0.10
N LEU A 148 15.77 0.82 -0.32
CA LEU A 148 15.24 -0.46 -0.79
C LEU A 148 15.00 -0.38 -2.30
N MET A 149 15.23 -1.50 -2.98
CA MET A 149 14.96 -1.59 -4.41
C MET A 149 14.41 -2.98 -4.73
N HIS A 150 13.34 -3.02 -5.53
CA HIS A 150 12.77 -4.28 -5.97
C HIS A 150 12.02 -4.14 -7.28
N LYS A 151 12.11 -5.19 -8.09
CA LYS A 151 11.46 -5.24 -9.39
C LYS A 151 9.96 -5.47 -9.23
N GLN A 152 9.18 -4.71 -9.98
CA GLN A 152 7.75 -4.86 -10.19
C GLN A 152 7.51 -5.48 -11.58
N PRO A 153 6.28 -5.84 -11.95
CA PRO A 153 5.93 -6.14 -13.35
C PRO A 153 6.33 -5.01 -14.32
N ASP A 154 6.32 -5.32 -15.61
CA ASP A 154 6.45 -4.34 -16.71
C ASP A 154 7.78 -3.54 -16.69
N ASP A 155 8.87 -4.19 -16.22
CA ASP A 155 10.20 -3.58 -16.08
C ASP A 155 10.24 -2.33 -15.17
N ILE A 156 9.24 -2.20 -14.31
CA ILE A 156 9.24 -1.16 -13.28
C ILE A 156 10.12 -1.60 -12.11
N TRP A 157 10.92 -0.68 -11.61
CA TRP A 157 11.69 -0.84 -10.39
C TRP A 157 11.24 0.19 -9.37
N ARG A 158 10.80 -0.28 -8.22
CA ARG A 158 10.47 0.57 -7.08
C ARG A 158 11.69 0.79 -6.22
N ILE A 159 11.93 2.04 -5.91
CA ILE A 159 13.00 2.48 -5.02
C ILE A 159 12.36 3.21 -3.86
N ASP A 160 12.52 2.69 -2.64
CA ASP A 160 12.13 3.35 -1.42
C ASP A 160 13.37 4.02 -0.84
N TYR A 161 13.40 5.33 -0.88
CA TYR A 161 14.50 6.16 -0.40
C TYR A 161 14.10 6.80 0.92
N GLN A 162 14.81 6.45 1.99
CA GLN A 162 14.59 7.06 3.30
C GLN A 162 15.19 8.45 3.35
N LEU A 163 14.37 9.44 3.67
CA LEU A 163 14.81 10.81 3.89
C LEU A 163 15.45 10.97 5.27
N ARG A 164 16.45 11.83 5.36
CA ARG A 164 16.96 12.34 6.64
C ARG A 164 15.99 13.39 7.20
N ASP A 165 16.15 13.71 8.46
CA ASP A 165 15.26 14.66 9.16
C ASP A 165 15.31 16.07 8.58
N ASP A 166 16.45 16.46 7.97
CA ASP A 166 16.72 17.77 7.37
C ASP A 166 16.41 17.85 5.87
N GLU A 167 15.94 16.76 5.24
CA GLU A 167 15.66 16.71 3.81
C GLU A 167 14.20 17.04 3.48
N ASP A 168 14.00 17.81 2.41
CA ASP A 168 12.68 18.04 1.82
C ASP A 168 12.42 17.02 0.70
N ALA A 169 11.23 16.41 0.74
CA ALA A 169 10.81 15.44 -0.26
C ALA A 169 10.63 16.05 -1.65
N ASP A 170 10.30 17.34 -1.73
CA ASP A 170 10.06 18.05 -3.00
C ASP A 170 11.36 18.51 -3.69
N GLU A 171 12.50 18.41 -3.00
CA GLU A 171 13.83 18.78 -3.51
C GLU A 171 14.66 17.56 -4.00
N ARG A 172 14.08 16.33 -3.97
CA ARG A 172 14.79 15.08 -4.29
C ARG A 172 14.22 14.38 -5.56
#